data_10ca3dd51b05b07adc8c32cffbeae229
#
_entry.id   10ca3dd51b05b07adc8c32cffbeae229
#
_cell.length_a   1.000
_cell.length_b   1.000
_cell.length_c   1.000
_cell.angle_alpha   90.00
_cell.angle_beta   90.00
_cell.angle_gamma   90.00
#
_symmetry.space_group_name_H-M   'P 1'
#
loop_
_entity.id
_entity.type
_entity.pdbx_description
1 polymer ?
#
loop_
_entity_poly.entity_id
_entity_poly.type
_entity_poly.pdbx_seq_one_letter_code
_entity_poly.pdbx_strand_id
1 'polypeptide(L)'
;MKLLLDTHVLLWSLLEPGRLTTGVATALEDPANELWLSPVTTWEVLVLAEKGRITLEPDPFHWIRTVYTTIPFKLAPLNHEVAVESRLIDLPHQDPIDRFLAATARVYGLTLVTADERLLHSQAFSALPNR
;
A
#
# COMPACT_ATOMS: atom_id res chain seq x y z
N MET A 1 -2.63 -14.55 -5.28
CA MET A 1 -2.21 -13.83 -4.05
C MET A 1 -3.16 -12.68 -3.77
N LYS A 2 -3.20 -12.26 -2.53
CA LYS A 2 -3.94 -11.06 -2.09
C LYS A 2 -2.91 -9.99 -1.77
N LEU A 3 -2.80 -8.98 -2.63
CA LEU A 3 -1.72 -7.99 -2.58
C LEU A 3 -2.22 -6.67 -2.02
N LEU A 4 -1.62 -6.20 -0.92
CA LEU A 4 -1.87 -4.88 -0.36
C LEU A 4 -0.75 -3.96 -0.86
N LEU A 5 -1.08 -2.88 -1.55
CA LEU A 5 -0.09 -1.98 -2.12
C LEU A 5 0.32 -0.91 -1.11
N ASP A 6 1.64 -0.81 -0.86
CA ASP A 6 2.22 0.35 -0.20
C ASP A 6 2.03 1.59 -1.07
N THR A 7 2.00 2.75 -0.45
CA THR A 7 1.72 4.03 -1.13
C THR A 7 2.63 4.26 -2.34
N HIS A 8 3.94 4.08 -2.20
CA HIS A 8 4.85 4.31 -3.31
C HIS A 8 4.70 3.28 -4.42
N VAL A 9 4.40 2.04 -4.09
CA VAL A 9 4.12 1.01 -5.11
C VAL A 9 2.87 1.38 -5.90
N LEU A 10 1.81 1.83 -5.23
CA LEU A 10 0.61 2.33 -5.91
C LEU A 10 0.96 3.48 -6.86
N LEU A 11 1.65 4.49 -6.35
CA LEU A 11 2.01 5.68 -7.14
C LEU A 11 2.88 5.31 -8.33
N TRP A 12 3.91 4.47 -8.14
CA TRP A 12 4.78 4.05 -9.24
C TRP A 12 4.01 3.24 -10.28
N SER A 13 3.11 2.36 -9.86
CA SER A 13 2.34 1.55 -10.80
C SER A 13 1.50 2.40 -11.76
N LEU A 14 1.05 3.57 -11.31
CA LEU A 14 0.17 4.46 -12.08
C LEU A 14 0.92 5.62 -12.74
N LEU A 15 2.01 6.10 -12.13
CA LEU A 15 2.72 7.31 -12.61
C LEU A 15 4.10 7.00 -13.17
N GLU A 16 4.81 6.00 -12.66
CA GLU A 16 6.19 5.68 -13.04
C GLU A 16 6.41 4.16 -13.03
N PRO A 17 5.72 3.40 -13.92
CA PRO A 17 5.78 1.93 -13.87
C PRO A 17 7.18 1.35 -14.05
N GLY A 18 8.10 2.09 -14.65
CA GLY A 18 9.49 1.67 -14.79
C GLY A 18 10.23 1.52 -13.46
N ARG A 19 9.68 2.02 -12.35
CA ARG A 19 10.26 1.86 -11.01
C ARG A 19 9.85 0.55 -10.34
N LEU A 20 8.93 -0.19 -10.93
CA LEU A 20 8.56 -1.52 -10.44
C LEU A 20 9.53 -2.56 -10.97
N THR A 21 9.86 -3.53 -10.11
CA THR A 21 10.60 -4.71 -10.59
C THR A 21 9.71 -5.52 -11.52
N THR A 22 10.31 -6.33 -12.37
CA THR A 22 9.55 -7.21 -13.29
C THR A 22 8.62 -8.13 -12.51
N GLY A 23 9.09 -8.67 -11.40
CA GLY A 23 8.27 -9.55 -10.55
C GLY A 23 7.05 -8.87 -9.98
N VAL A 24 7.19 -7.64 -9.48
CA VAL A 24 6.06 -6.87 -8.95
C VAL A 24 5.11 -6.47 -10.07
N ALA A 25 5.62 -5.94 -11.17
CA ALA A 25 4.78 -5.55 -12.31
C ALA A 25 3.94 -6.73 -12.80
N THR A 26 4.54 -7.92 -12.94
CA THR A 26 3.85 -9.13 -13.36
C THR A 26 2.76 -9.51 -12.34
N ALA A 27 3.07 -9.45 -11.05
CA ALA A 27 2.12 -9.80 -10.00
C ALA A 27 0.91 -8.85 -9.97
N LEU A 28 1.12 -7.56 -10.19
CA LEU A 28 0.03 -6.57 -10.21
C LEU A 28 -0.87 -6.72 -11.45
N GLU A 29 -0.34 -7.19 -12.56
CA GLU A 29 -1.09 -7.39 -13.81
C GLU A 29 -1.80 -8.73 -13.88
N ASP A 30 -1.44 -9.70 -13.01
CA ASP A 30 -2.01 -11.04 -13.03
C ASP A 30 -3.46 -11.01 -12.53
N PRO A 31 -4.45 -11.34 -13.38
CA PRO A 31 -5.86 -11.31 -12.99
C PRO A 31 -6.23 -12.36 -11.93
N ALA A 32 -5.38 -13.34 -11.68
CA ALA A 32 -5.59 -14.30 -10.61
C ALA A 32 -5.29 -13.71 -9.22
N ASN A 33 -4.58 -12.58 -9.16
CA ASN A 33 -4.26 -11.89 -7.91
C ASN A 33 -5.32 -10.86 -7.57
N GLU A 34 -5.63 -10.72 -6.29
CA GLU A 34 -6.48 -9.65 -5.78
C GLU A 34 -5.60 -8.46 -5.39
N LEU A 35 -6.03 -7.26 -5.75
CA LEU A 35 -5.38 -6.03 -5.33
C LEU A 35 -6.21 -5.39 -4.21
N TRP A 36 -5.57 -5.04 -3.13
CA TRP A 36 -6.20 -4.45 -1.95
C TRP A 36 -5.63 -3.07 -1.67
N LEU A 37 -6.46 -2.18 -1.16
CA LEU A 37 -6.10 -0.80 -0.86
C LEU A 37 -6.57 -0.42 0.54
N SER A 38 -5.65 0.17 1.32
CA SER A 38 -5.96 0.70 2.65
C SER A 38 -6.35 2.17 2.57
N PRO A 39 -7.29 2.64 3.40
CA PRO A 39 -7.56 4.07 3.55
C PRO A 39 -6.33 4.88 4.00
N VAL A 40 -5.39 4.26 4.70
CA VAL A 40 -4.13 4.90 5.08
C VAL A 40 -3.32 5.31 3.83
N THR A 41 -3.32 4.48 2.80
CA THR A 41 -2.66 4.81 1.53
C THR A 41 -3.32 5.99 0.86
N THR A 42 -4.65 6.03 0.83
CA THR A 42 -5.40 7.19 0.33
C THR A 42 -5.00 8.47 1.07
N TRP A 43 -4.96 8.40 2.40
CA TRP A 43 -4.56 9.53 3.23
C TRP A 43 -3.12 9.97 2.90
N GLU A 44 -2.19 9.05 2.81
CA GLU A 44 -0.78 9.39 2.51
C GLU A 44 -0.61 10.02 1.14
N VAL A 45 -1.32 9.53 0.12
CA VAL A 45 -1.32 10.15 -1.23
C VAL A 45 -1.74 11.62 -1.14
N LEU A 46 -2.82 11.91 -0.40
CA LEU A 46 -3.30 13.29 -0.23
C LEU A 46 -2.29 14.16 0.52
N VAL A 47 -1.65 13.63 1.54
CA VAL A 47 -0.63 14.36 2.30
C VAL A 47 0.60 14.66 1.44
N LEU A 48 1.05 13.69 0.63
CA LEU A 48 2.18 13.90 -0.29
C LEU A 48 1.87 15.00 -1.31
N ALA A 49 0.64 15.05 -1.82
CA ALA A 49 0.21 16.09 -2.73
C ALA A 49 0.16 17.46 -2.04
N GLU A 50 -0.35 17.54 -0.81
CA GLU A 50 -0.37 18.76 -0.01
C GLU A 50 1.04 19.34 0.22
N LYS A 51 2.01 18.45 0.44
CA LYS A 51 3.40 18.82 0.65
C LYS A 51 4.15 19.14 -0.64
N GLY A 52 3.49 19.07 -1.78
CA GLY A 52 4.08 19.35 -3.08
C GLY A 52 5.07 18.30 -3.55
N ARG A 53 5.05 17.09 -2.97
CA ARG A 53 5.97 16.02 -3.33
C ARG A 53 5.54 15.24 -4.56
N ILE A 54 4.25 15.30 -4.89
CA ILE A 54 3.67 14.72 -6.10
C ILE A 54 2.64 15.69 -6.67
N THR A 55 2.43 15.62 -7.98
CA THR A 55 1.40 16.39 -8.67
C THR A 55 0.41 15.42 -9.28
N LEU A 56 -0.88 15.59 -8.96
CA LEU A 56 -1.96 14.71 -9.41
C LEU A 56 -3.02 15.52 -10.14
N GLU A 57 -3.35 15.11 -11.36
CA GLU A 57 -4.28 15.82 -12.23
C GLU A 57 -5.67 15.17 -12.22
N PRO A 58 -6.75 15.97 -12.29
CA PRO A 58 -6.82 17.45 -12.27
C PRO A 58 -6.57 18.04 -10.88
N ASP A 59 -6.77 17.26 -9.84
CA ASP A 59 -6.47 17.57 -8.45
C ASP A 59 -6.35 16.26 -7.66
N PRO A 60 -5.74 16.27 -6.46
CA PRO A 60 -5.49 15.03 -5.71
C PRO A 60 -6.75 14.27 -5.33
N PHE A 61 -7.84 14.98 -4.98
CA PHE A 61 -9.07 14.32 -4.54
C PHE A 61 -9.76 13.59 -5.69
N HIS A 62 -9.86 14.25 -6.84
CA HIS A 62 -10.42 13.63 -8.03
C HIS A 62 -9.58 12.43 -8.47
N TRP A 63 -8.25 12.60 -8.48
CA TRP A 63 -7.32 11.56 -8.90
C TRP A 63 -7.48 10.28 -8.06
N ILE A 64 -7.43 10.41 -6.73
CA ILE A 64 -7.50 9.22 -5.87
C ILE A 64 -8.89 8.57 -5.91
N ARG A 65 -9.97 9.36 -6.01
CA ARG A 65 -11.32 8.80 -6.15
C ARG A 65 -11.45 8.01 -7.44
N THR A 66 -10.87 8.50 -8.53
CA THR A 66 -10.85 7.78 -9.81
C THR A 66 -10.12 6.46 -9.66
N VAL A 67 -8.98 6.45 -8.95
CA VAL A 67 -8.19 5.23 -8.71
C VAL A 67 -9.04 4.16 -8.05
N TYR A 68 -9.65 4.45 -6.87
CA TYR A 68 -10.34 3.40 -6.13
C TYR A 68 -11.75 3.10 -6.64
N THR A 69 -12.27 3.88 -7.59
CA THR A 69 -13.56 3.59 -8.22
C THR A 69 -13.41 2.89 -9.58
N THR A 70 -12.28 3.05 -10.28
CA THR A 70 -12.08 2.44 -11.61
C THR A 70 -11.25 1.18 -11.58
N ILE A 71 -10.25 1.11 -10.70
CA ILE A 71 -9.45 -0.10 -10.53
C ILE A 71 -10.18 -1.01 -9.54
N PRO A 72 -10.31 -2.31 -9.82
CA PRO A 72 -11.09 -3.21 -8.96
C PRO A 72 -10.34 -3.58 -7.67
N PHE A 73 -9.94 -2.58 -6.89
CA PHE A 73 -9.36 -2.80 -5.58
C PHE A 73 -10.41 -3.33 -4.60
N LYS A 74 -10.02 -4.29 -3.79
CA LYS A 74 -10.74 -4.63 -2.57
C LYS A 74 -10.27 -3.69 -1.47
N LEU A 75 -11.20 -3.19 -0.67
CA LEU A 75 -10.88 -2.23 0.38
C LEU A 75 -10.55 -2.96 1.68
N ALA A 76 -9.48 -2.51 2.35
CA ALA A 76 -9.06 -3.03 3.65
C ALA A 76 -9.34 -1.98 4.73
N PRO A 77 -10.53 -1.96 5.35
CA PRO A 77 -10.88 -0.92 6.31
C PRO A 77 -9.96 -0.87 7.51
N LEU A 78 -9.73 0.35 8.03
CA LEU A 78 -9.06 0.56 9.32
C LEU A 78 -10.09 0.35 10.43
N ASN A 79 -10.18 -0.88 10.91
CA ASN A 79 -11.09 -1.23 11.99
C ASN A 79 -10.33 -1.32 13.34
N HIS A 80 -11.03 -1.69 14.40
CA HIS A 80 -10.43 -1.81 15.73
C HIS A 80 -9.31 -2.86 15.76
N GLU A 81 -9.49 -3.98 15.06
CA GLU A 81 -8.47 -5.03 15.02
C GLU A 81 -7.16 -4.55 14.39
N VAL A 82 -7.26 -3.80 13.30
CA VAL A 82 -6.08 -3.20 12.66
C VAL A 82 -5.42 -2.20 13.60
N ALA A 83 -6.20 -1.36 14.28
CA ALA A 83 -5.66 -0.39 15.23
C ALA A 83 -4.92 -1.08 16.38
N VAL A 84 -5.50 -2.13 16.96
CA VAL A 84 -4.85 -2.91 18.01
C VAL A 84 -3.56 -3.56 17.48
N GLU A 85 -3.64 -4.25 16.37
CA GLU A 85 -2.49 -4.94 15.77
C GLU A 85 -1.37 -3.98 15.40
N SER A 86 -1.69 -2.74 15.02
CA SER A 86 -0.67 -1.73 14.70
C SER A 86 0.28 -1.44 15.86
N ARG A 87 -0.16 -1.65 17.10
CA ARG A 87 0.65 -1.46 18.29
C ARG A 87 1.30 -2.75 18.80
N LEU A 88 0.74 -3.89 18.45
CA LEU A 88 1.26 -5.20 18.85
C LEU A 88 2.32 -5.73 17.91
N ILE A 89 2.22 -5.39 16.62
CA ILE A 89 3.08 -5.96 15.58
C ILE A 89 4.56 -5.68 15.85
N ASP A 90 5.40 -6.68 15.63
CA ASP A 90 6.84 -6.59 15.85
C ASP A 90 7.52 -5.84 14.70
N LEU A 91 7.60 -4.52 14.86
CA LEU A 91 8.32 -3.61 13.97
C LEU A 91 9.17 -2.68 14.82
N PRO A 92 10.47 -2.56 14.51
CA PRO A 92 11.38 -1.74 15.33
C PRO A 92 11.13 -0.24 15.21
N HIS A 93 10.61 0.24 14.09
CA HIS A 93 10.35 1.68 13.90
C HIS A 93 8.89 2.04 14.21
N GLN A 94 8.67 3.33 14.49
CA GLN A 94 7.38 3.82 14.97
C GLN A 94 6.57 4.59 13.93
N ASP A 95 6.98 4.56 12.65
CA ASP A 95 6.21 5.21 11.59
C ASP A 95 4.77 4.68 11.58
N PRO A 96 3.76 5.52 11.87
CA PRO A 96 2.40 5.04 12.03
C PRO A 96 1.81 4.47 10.74
N ILE A 97 2.17 5.02 9.59
CA ILE A 97 1.66 4.53 8.29
C ILE A 97 2.16 3.11 8.05
N ASP A 98 3.46 2.88 8.24
CA ASP A 98 4.05 1.55 8.08
C ASP A 98 3.45 0.55 9.05
N ARG A 99 3.23 0.96 10.30
CA ARG A 99 2.63 0.08 11.30
C ARG A 99 1.18 -0.26 10.95
N PHE A 100 0.39 0.70 10.44
CA PHE A 100 -0.97 0.42 9.98
C PHE A 100 -0.99 -0.50 8.77
N LEU A 101 -0.09 -0.31 7.81
CA LEU A 101 -0.03 -1.19 6.62
C LEU A 101 0.38 -2.61 6.99
N ALA A 102 1.39 -2.77 7.82
CA ALA A 102 1.82 -4.08 8.29
C ALA A 102 0.72 -4.78 9.08
N ALA A 103 0.04 -4.05 9.96
CA ALA A 103 -1.09 -4.57 10.73
C ALA A 103 -2.25 -4.99 9.82
N THR A 104 -2.55 -4.19 8.81
CA THR A 104 -3.59 -4.50 7.82
C THR A 104 -3.28 -5.81 7.09
N ALA A 105 -2.04 -5.96 6.63
CA ALA A 105 -1.59 -7.18 5.97
C ALA A 105 -1.79 -8.39 6.87
N ARG A 106 -1.42 -8.27 8.13
CA ARG A 106 -1.56 -9.36 9.10
C ARG A 106 -3.01 -9.70 9.41
N VAL A 107 -3.84 -8.71 9.70
CA VAL A 107 -5.25 -8.91 10.08
C VAL A 107 -6.06 -9.53 8.94
N TYR A 108 -5.85 -9.07 7.72
CA TYR A 108 -6.62 -9.55 6.56
C TYR A 108 -5.94 -10.70 5.81
N GLY A 109 -4.76 -11.15 6.24
CA GLY A 109 -4.04 -12.22 5.56
C GLY A 109 -3.56 -11.81 4.17
N LEU A 110 -3.04 -10.59 4.03
CA LEU A 110 -2.58 -10.03 2.77
C LEU A 110 -1.05 -10.08 2.69
N THR A 111 -0.53 -9.96 1.47
CA THR A 111 0.91 -9.78 1.23
C THR A 111 1.16 -8.31 0.90
N LEU A 112 1.95 -7.64 1.73
CA LEU A 112 2.29 -6.23 1.52
C LEU A 112 3.33 -6.10 0.41
N VAL A 113 3.02 -5.33 -0.63
CA VAL A 113 3.95 -5.04 -1.74
C VAL A 113 4.64 -3.71 -1.42
N THR A 114 5.94 -3.75 -1.17
CA THR A 114 6.69 -2.58 -0.70
C THR A 114 8.15 -2.63 -1.16
N ALA A 115 8.77 -1.45 -1.27
CA ALA A 115 10.21 -1.29 -1.48
C ALA A 115 10.93 -0.87 -0.19
N ASP A 116 10.21 -0.64 0.91
CA ASP A 116 10.79 -0.13 2.15
C ASP A 116 11.54 -1.24 2.89
N GLU A 117 12.87 -1.11 2.97
CA GLU A 117 13.73 -2.09 3.63
C GLU A 117 13.39 -2.30 5.11
N ARG A 118 12.90 -1.27 5.79
CA ARG A 118 12.51 -1.39 7.20
C ARG A 118 11.33 -2.34 7.37
N LEU A 119 10.39 -2.34 6.41
CA LEU A 119 9.27 -3.28 6.39
C LEU A 119 9.72 -4.67 5.95
N LEU A 120 10.60 -4.74 4.96
CA LEU A 120 11.06 -6.01 4.39
C LEU A 120 11.91 -6.84 5.36
N HIS A 121 12.53 -6.22 6.35
CA HIS A 121 13.29 -6.93 7.38
C HIS A 121 12.41 -7.58 8.45
N SER A 122 11.13 -7.23 8.53
CA SER A 122 10.20 -7.85 9.49
C SER A 122 9.69 -9.19 8.97
N GLN A 123 9.52 -10.14 9.87
CA GLN A 123 8.91 -11.44 9.57
C GLN A 123 7.50 -11.54 10.17
N ALA A 124 6.98 -10.45 10.71
CA ALA A 124 5.68 -10.43 11.38
C ALA A 124 4.49 -10.52 10.41
N PHE A 125 4.73 -10.33 9.11
CA PHE A 125 3.72 -10.36 8.05
C PHE A 125 4.35 -10.77 6.73
N SER A 126 3.50 -11.14 5.75
CA SER A 126 3.98 -11.50 4.41
C SER A 126 4.26 -10.26 3.58
N ALA A 127 5.37 -10.27 2.84
CA ALA A 127 5.76 -9.16 1.97
C ALA A 127 6.24 -9.65 0.61
N LEU A 128 5.93 -8.88 -0.43
CA LEU A 128 6.48 -9.05 -1.78
C LEU A 128 7.36 -7.83 -2.05
N PRO A 129 8.69 -8.01 -2.12
CA PRO A 129 9.59 -6.87 -2.26
C PRO A 129 9.65 -6.32 -3.67
N ASN A 130 9.65 -4.98 -3.78
CA ASN A 130 9.94 -4.25 -5.00
C ASN A 130 11.42 -3.82 -4.99
N ARG A 131 12.29 -4.79 -5.18
CA ARG A 131 13.73 -4.57 -5.21
C ARG A 131 14.45 -5.66 -5.99
#